data_b0ca5d4b6e61927a0f75fa1e4ba57904
#
_entry.id   b0ca5d4b6e61927a0f75fa1e4ba57904
#
_cell.length_a   1.000
_cell.length_b   1.000
_cell.length_c   1.000
_cell.angle_alpha   90.00
_cell.angle_beta   90.00
_cell.angle_gamma   90.00
#
_symmetry.space_group_name_H-M   'P 1'
#
loop_
_entity.id
_entity.type
_entity.pdbx_description
1 polymer ?
#
loop_
_entity_poly.entity_id
_entity_poly.type
_entity_poly.pdbx_seq_one_letter_code
_entity_poly.pdbx_strand_id
1 'polypeptide(L)'
;AADYIRLYALYNYGGIYLDMDVEVLKSYDPFLCLSSMVCYEANGTTIEAATIGSEKGSEWVKKCLDYYQDRDFVTEKGVLSMKPIPQIMRDILNQNYKLSSVGNIEDALSLTQEIPVFSSDFFSPKSYSSGKVKTTKNTYSIHQFSGTWLPWYVGMEKKTCKFLHIRYHDILNRVFFTKTFWK
;
A
#
# COMPACT_ATOMS: atom_id res chain seq x y z
N ALA A 1 6.97 -11.74 5.42
CA ALA A 1 5.88 -12.75 5.49
C ALA A 1 4.52 -12.12 5.20
N ALA A 2 4.12 -11.01 5.86
CA ALA A 2 2.79 -10.39 5.68
C ALA A 2 2.51 -10.01 4.22
N ASP A 3 3.46 -9.40 3.53
CA ASP A 3 3.31 -8.99 2.12
C ASP A 3 3.03 -10.16 1.18
N TYR A 4 3.69 -11.29 1.40
CA TYR A 4 3.43 -12.51 0.63
C TYR A 4 2.05 -13.08 0.94
N ILE A 5 1.67 -13.13 2.22
CA ILE A 5 0.40 -13.72 2.65
C ILE A 5 -0.80 -12.95 2.09
N ARG A 6 -0.77 -11.61 2.09
CA ARG A 6 -1.85 -10.79 1.50
C ARG A 6 -2.04 -11.06 0.01
N LEU A 7 -0.94 -11.14 -0.74
CA LEU A 7 -0.98 -11.45 -2.16
C LEU A 7 -1.41 -12.89 -2.42
N TYR A 8 -0.93 -13.84 -1.63
CA TYR A 8 -1.32 -15.25 -1.72
C TYR A 8 -2.83 -15.44 -1.48
N ALA A 9 -3.37 -14.77 -0.46
CA ALA A 9 -4.79 -14.81 -0.17
C ALA A 9 -5.62 -14.23 -1.33
N LEU A 10 -5.26 -13.06 -1.83
CA LEU A 10 -5.94 -12.43 -2.96
C LEU A 10 -5.87 -13.29 -4.22
N TYR A 11 -4.71 -13.87 -4.55
CA TYR A 11 -4.57 -14.72 -5.73
C TYR A 11 -5.42 -15.99 -5.66
N ASN A 12 -5.42 -16.67 -4.50
CA ASN A 12 -6.10 -17.96 -4.37
C ASN A 12 -7.60 -17.86 -4.09
N TYR A 13 -8.02 -16.80 -3.42
CA TYR A 13 -9.42 -16.66 -2.98
C TYR A 13 -10.13 -15.47 -3.61
N GLY A 14 -9.41 -14.45 -4.05
CA GLY A 14 -9.98 -13.16 -4.43
C GLY A 14 -10.52 -12.38 -3.23
N GLY A 15 -11.28 -11.33 -3.52
CA GLY A 15 -11.92 -10.49 -2.51
C GLY A 15 -11.12 -9.25 -2.16
N ILE A 16 -11.33 -8.73 -0.97
CA ILE A 16 -10.71 -7.48 -0.50
C ILE A 16 -9.87 -7.77 0.74
N TYR A 17 -8.58 -7.46 0.65
CA TYR A 17 -7.63 -7.51 1.76
C TYR A 17 -7.59 -6.14 2.46
N LEU A 18 -7.59 -6.18 3.78
CA LEU A 18 -7.43 -5.02 4.64
C LEU A 18 -6.35 -5.28 5.69
N ASP A 19 -5.45 -4.32 5.89
CA ASP A 19 -4.54 -4.35 7.04
C ASP A 19 -5.33 -4.13 8.34
N MET A 20 -4.82 -4.64 9.44
CA MET A 20 -5.49 -4.57 10.75
C MET A 20 -5.70 -3.14 11.29
N ASP A 21 -4.98 -2.17 10.74
CA ASP A 21 -5.07 -0.76 11.08
C ASP A 21 -5.84 0.08 10.04
N VAL A 22 -6.65 -0.59 9.22
CA VAL A 22 -7.61 0.07 8.32
C VAL A 22 -8.94 0.22 9.04
N GLU A 23 -9.36 1.46 9.25
CA GLU A 23 -10.66 1.83 9.78
C GLU A 23 -11.69 1.87 8.65
N VAL A 24 -12.68 0.98 8.68
CA VAL A 24 -13.73 0.88 7.67
C VAL A 24 -14.89 1.80 8.04
N LEU A 25 -15.29 2.69 7.14
CA LEU A 25 -16.35 3.67 7.33
C LEU A 25 -17.65 3.30 6.59
N LYS A 26 -17.53 2.55 5.49
CA LYS A 26 -18.66 2.15 4.64
C LYS A 26 -18.47 0.72 4.15
N SER A 27 -19.57 0.05 3.73
CA SER A 27 -19.51 -1.26 3.08
C SER A 27 -18.69 -1.20 1.78
N TYR A 28 -17.90 -2.25 1.57
CA TYR A 28 -17.16 -2.46 0.31
C TYR A 28 -17.97 -3.20 -0.76
N ASP A 29 -19.24 -3.55 -0.49
CA ASP A 29 -20.10 -4.26 -1.44
C ASP A 29 -20.08 -3.68 -2.87
N PRO A 30 -20.08 -2.33 -3.05
CA PRO A 30 -20.04 -1.76 -4.39
C PRO A 30 -18.77 -2.09 -5.20
N PHE A 31 -17.68 -2.50 -4.53
CA PHE A 31 -16.40 -2.82 -5.18
C PHE A 31 -16.23 -4.30 -5.50
N LEU A 32 -17.10 -5.17 -4.98
CA LEU A 32 -17.00 -6.62 -5.18
C LEU A 32 -17.23 -7.07 -6.63
N CYS A 33 -17.81 -6.22 -7.46
CA CYS A 33 -18.01 -6.48 -8.89
C CYS A 33 -16.76 -6.12 -9.74
N LEU A 34 -15.74 -5.49 -9.16
CA LEU A 34 -14.53 -5.10 -9.87
C LEU A 34 -13.54 -6.27 -9.93
N SER A 35 -12.90 -6.47 -11.08
CA SER A 35 -11.78 -7.41 -11.22
C SER A 35 -10.53 -6.96 -10.45
N SER A 36 -10.40 -5.65 -10.23
CA SER A 36 -9.29 -5.06 -9.48
C SER A 36 -9.72 -3.80 -8.75
N MET A 37 -9.30 -3.66 -7.51
CA MET A 37 -9.49 -2.47 -6.68
C MET A 37 -8.13 -2.02 -6.14
N VAL A 38 -7.57 -1.02 -6.76
CA VAL A 38 -6.27 -0.44 -6.42
C VAL A 38 -6.45 1.06 -6.19
N CYS A 39 -5.73 1.65 -5.25
CA CYS A 39 -5.75 3.09 -5.06
C CYS A 39 -4.36 3.67 -4.81
N TYR A 40 -4.27 5.00 -4.96
CA TYR A 40 -3.08 5.72 -4.54
C TYR A 40 -3.08 6.02 -3.05
N GLU A 41 -1.90 6.10 -2.44
CA GLU A 41 -1.72 6.76 -1.16
C GLU A 41 -1.93 8.29 -1.30
N ALA A 42 -2.04 9.00 -0.17
CA ALA A 42 -2.27 10.44 -0.13
C ALA A 42 -1.19 11.29 -0.83
N ASN A 43 -0.06 10.72 -1.21
CA ASN A 43 0.98 11.38 -2.02
C ASN A 43 0.67 11.36 -3.53
N GLY A 44 -0.34 10.59 -3.97
CA GLY A 44 -0.76 10.47 -5.37
C GLY A 44 0.19 9.70 -6.29
N THR A 45 1.25 9.08 -5.78
CA THR A 45 2.27 8.40 -6.59
C THR A 45 2.57 6.97 -6.12
N THR A 46 2.35 6.68 -4.86
CA THR A 46 2.54 5.35 -4.27
C THR A 46 1.22 4.60 -4.30
N ILE A 47 1.27 3.31 -4.62
CA ILE A 47 0.10 2.44 -4.56
C ILE A 47 -0.15 2.04 -3.10
N GLU A 48 -1.40 2.15 -2.65
CA GLU A 48 -1.82 1.71 -1.32
C GLU A 48 -1.82 0.17 -1.25
N ALA A 49 -1.20 -0.36 -0.22
CA ALA A 49 -1.13 -1.81 -0.02
C ALA A 49 -1.93 -2.32 1.18
N ALA A 50 -2.44 -1.41 2.03
CA ALA A 50 -3.26 -1.79 3.18
C ALA A 50 -4.71 -2.09 2.78
N THR A 51 -5.14 -1.66 1.60
CA THR A 51 -6.48 -1.93 1.05
C THR A 51 -6.34 -2.31 -0.42
N ILE A 52 -6.57 -3.59 -0.72
CA ILE A 52 -6.39 -4.16 -2.06
C ILE A 52 -7.55 -5.09 -2.35
N GLY A 53 -8.15 -4.95 -3.53
CA GLY A 53 -9.15 -5.89 -4.03
C GLY A 53 -8.72 -6.53 -5.34
N SER A 54 -9.04 -7.80 -5.51
CA SER A 54 -8.87 -8.48 -6.80
C SER A 54 -9.79 -9.68 -6.93
N GLU A 55 -10.11 -10.05 -8.16
CA GLU A 55 -10.69 -11.36 -8.44
C GLU A 55 -9.66 -12.47 -8.18
N LYS A 56 -10.18 -13.69 -7.95
CA LYS A 56 -9.36 -14.89 -7.83
C LYS A 56 -8.58 -15.14 -9.12
N GLY A 57 -7.29 -15.49 -8.98
CA GLY A 57 -6.42 -15.81 -10.12
C GLY A 57 -5.91 -14.59 -10.89
N SER A 58 -6.05 -13.39 -10.33
CA SER A 58 -5.63 -12.14 -10.96
C SER A 58 -4.17 -12.15 -11.39
N GLU A 59 -3.91 -11.88 -12.66
CA GLU A 59 -2.56 -11.90 -13.25
C GLU A 59 -1.61 -10.86 -12.63
N TRP A 60 -2.09 -9.67 -12.30
CA TRP A 60 -1.22 -8.68 -11.69
C TRP A 60 -0.81 -9.07 -10.26
N VAL A 61 -1.72 -9.71 -9.51
CA VAL A 61 -1.41 -10.26 -8.18
C VAL A 61 -0.41 -11.40 -8.30
N LYS A 62 -0.57 -12.28 -9.32
CA LYS A 62 0.39 -13.35 -9.62
C LYS A 62 1.78 -12.81 -9.87
N LYS A 63 1.93 -11.77 -10.70
CA LYS A 63 3.22 -11.12 -10.96
C LYS A 63 3.84 -10.53 -9.68
N CYS A 64 3.02 -10.00 -8.77
CA CYS A 64 3.50 -9.55 -7.46
C CYS A 64 3.98 -10.72 -6.57
N LEU A 65 3.30 -11.87 -6.62
CA LEU A 65 3.75 -13.09 -5.93
C LEU A 65 5.06 -13.62 -6.51
N ASP A 66 5.17 -13.64 -7.84
CA ASP A 66 6.38 -14.11 -8.55
C ASP A 66 7.61 -13.27 -8.20
N TYR A 67 7.42 -12.01 -7.82
CA TYR A 67 8.52 -11.19 -7.30
C TYR A 67 9.20 -11.82 -6.09
N TYR A 68 8.47 -12.59 -5.27
CA TYR A 68 9.00 -13.24 -4.05
C TYR A 68 9.51 -14.66 -4.31
N GLN A 69 9.28 -15.23 -5.51
CA GLN A 69 9.82 -16.54 -5.87
C GLN A 69 11.35 -16.46 -5.95
N ASP A 70 12.00 -17.48 -5.40
CA ASP A 70 13.47 -17.63 -5.44
C ASP A 70 14.25 -16.41 -4.91
N ARG A 71 13.61 -15.64 -4.01
CA ARG A 71 14.23 -14.50 -3.35
C ARG A 71 14.41 -14.74 -1.87
N ASP A 72 15.65 -14.69 -1.45
CA ASP A 72 15.98 -14.66 -0.04
C ASP A 72 15.82 -13.25 0.52
N PHE A 73 15.24 -13.16 1.73
CA PHE A 73 15.15 -11.90 2.46
C PHE A 73 16.55 -11.38 2.86
N VAL A 74 17.47 -12.30 3.16
CA VAL A 74 18.89 -12.02 3.42
C VAL A 74 19.68 -12.46 2.21
N THR A 75 20.32 -11.52 1.52
CA THR A 75 21.18 -11.84 0.38
C THR A 75 22.43 -12.59 0.82
N GLU A 76 23.14 -13.24 -0.09
CA GLU A 76 24.43 -13.92 0.16
C GLU A 76 25.47 -13.00 0.85
N LYS A 77 25.34 -11.68 0.66
CA LYS A 77 26.19 -10.67 1.26
C LYS A 77 25.69 -10.19 2.66
N GLY A 78 24.66 -10.85 3.21
CA GLY A 78 24.07 -10.47 4.50
C GLY A 78 23.25 -9.16 4.46
N VAL A 79 22.93 -8.65 3.27
CA VAL A 79 22.11 -7.44 3.10
C VAL A 79 20.65 -7.80 3.04
N LEU A 80 19.80 -7.08 3.79
CA LEU A 80 18.35 -7.32 3.79
C LEU A 80 17.71 -6.77 2.50
N SER A 81 16.89 -7.59 1.84
CA SER A 81 16.07 -7.19 0.69
C SER A 81 14.77 -6.56 1.20
N MET A 82 14.79 -5.23 1.39
CA MET A 82 13.73 -4.47 2.08
C MET A 82 12.87 -3.62 1.12
N LYS A 83 12.70 -4.03 -0.15
CA LYS A 83 11.79 -3.30 -1.05
C LYS A 83 10.35 -3.46 -0.54
N PRO A 84 9.66 -2.36 -0.17
CA PRO A 84 8.31 -2.45 0.38
C PRO A 84 7.29 -2.80 -0.70
N ILE A 85 6.22 -3.49 -0.31
CA ILE A 85 5.17 -3.97 -1.22
C ILE A 85 4.51 -2.85 -2.05
N PRO A 86 4.25 -1.63 -1.54
CA PRO A 86 3.73 -0.54 -2.36
C PRO A 86 4.60 -0.23 -3.59
N GLN A 87 5.94 -0.32 -3.45
CA GLN A 87 6.86 -0.12 -4.55
C GLN A 87 6.87 -1.31 -5.52
N ILE A 88 6.78 -2.53 -5.00
CA ILE A 88 6.72 -3.75 -5.83
C ILE A 88 5.45 -3.71 -6.69
N MET A 89 4.30 -3.44 -6.09
CA MET A 89 3.02 -3.31 -6.78
C MET A 89 3.08 -2.22 -7.85
N ARG A 90 3.53 -1.02 -7.49
CA ARG A 90 3.66 0.10 -8.42
C ARG A 90 4.52 -0.24 -9.63
N ASP A 91 5.69 -0.83 -9.40
CA ASP A 91 6.64 -1.14 -10.48
C ASP A 91 6.07 -2.21 -11.42
N ILE A 92 5.44 -3.27 -10.86
CA ILE A 92 4.80 -4.33 -11.65
C ILE A 92 3.60 -3.79 -12.43
N LEU A 93 2.74 -3.01 -11.80
CA LEU A 93 1.57 -2.43 -12.46
C LEU A 93 1.99 -1.49 -13.59
N ASN A 94 2.92 -0.57 -13.37
CA ASN A 94 3.39 0.36 -14.39
C ASN A 94 4.12 -0.31 -15.56
N GLN A 95 4.82 -1.42 -15.31
CA GLN A 95 5.56 -2.12 -16.35
C GLN A 95 4.69 -3.00 -17.25
N ASN A 96 3.58 -3.51 -16.73
CA ASN A 96 2.81 -4.55 -17.43
C ASN A 96 1.40 -4.11 -17.83
N TYR A 97 0.87 -3.03 -17.24
CA TYR A 97 -0.52 -2.63 -17.42
C TYR A 97 -0.65 -1.13 -17.68
N LYS A 98 -1.69 -0.75 -18.41
CA LYS A 98 -2.13 0.63 -18.47
C LYS A 98 -2.98 0.92 -17.23
N LEU A 99 -2.60 1.95 -16.49
CA LEU A 99 -3.30 2.38 -15.29
C LEU A 99 -4.19 3.58 -15.63
N SER A 100 -5.46 3.53 -15.21
CA SER A 100 -6.39 4.64 -15.40
C SER A 100 -6.95 5.12 -14.06
N SER A 101 -6.76 6.40 -13.78
CA SER A 101 -7.34 7.03 -12.61
C SER A 101 -8.84 7.12 -12.77
N VAL A 102 -9.57 6.67 -11.74
CA VAL A 102 -11.03 6.66 -11.71
C VAL A 102 -11.58 7.45 -10.52
N GLY A 103 -12.69 8.13 -10.74
CA GLY A 103 -13.35 8.96 -9.73
C GLY A 103 -14.59 8.33 -9.11
N ASN A 104 -15.05 7.21 -9.65
CA ASN A 104 -16.22 6.45 -9.17
C ASN A 104 -16.13 5.00 -9.66
N ILE A 105 -17.09 4.19 -9.25
CA ILE A 105 -17.14 2.76 -9.56
C ILE A 105 -17.57 2.53 -11.01
N GLU A 106 -18.46 3.34 -11.52
CA GLU A 106 -18.98 3.26 -12.90
C GLU A 106 -17.83 3.44 -13.89
N ASP A 107 -16.95 4.41 -13.67
CA ASP A 107 -15.74 4.60 -14.48
C ASP A 107 -14.84 3.35 -14.42
N ALA A 108 -14.66 2.78 -13.23
CA ALA A 108 -13.86 1.58 -13.07
C ALA A 108 -14.44 0.37 -13.82
N LEU A 109 -15.76 0.19 -13.80
CA LEU A 109 -16.45 -0.89 -14.51
C LEU A 109 -16.41 -0.73 -16.04
N SER A 110 -16.25 0.49 -16.53
CA SER A 110 -16.16 0.76 -17.98
C SER A 110 -14.82 0.34 -18.58
N LEU A 111 -13.80 0.14 -17.75
CA LEU A 111 -12.46 -0.23 -18.20
C LEU A 111 -12.39 -1.74 -18.51
N THR A 112 -11.97 -2.08 -19.73
CA THR A 112 -11.90 -3.49 -20.18
C THR A 112 -10.48 -4.06 -20.21
N GLN A 113 -9.47 -3.22 -20.36
CA GLN A 113 -8.07 -3.64 -20.52
C GLN A 113 -7.09 -2.85 -19.63
N GLU A 114 -7.61 -2.02 -18.77
CA GLU A 114 -6.83 -1.15 -17.91
C GLU A 114 -7.10 -1.48 -16.45
N ILE A 115 -6.13 -1.22 -15.59
CA ILE A 115 -6.31 -1.36 -14.15
C ILE A 115 -6.86 -0.05 -13.59
N PRO A 116 -8.06 -0.04 -12.99
CA PRO A 116 -8.59 1.14 -12.33
C PRO A 116 -7.77 1.48 -11.09
N VAL A 117 -7.36 2.73 -10.97
CA VAL A 117 -6.68 3.22 -9.77
C VAL A 117 -7.50 4.36 -9.18
N PHE A 118 -8.09 4.11 -8.04
CA PHE A 118 -8.86 5.10 -7.30
C PHE A 118 -7.95 6.16 -6.69
N SER A 119 -8.47 7.37 -6.53
CA SER A 119 -7.77 8.43 -5.79
C SER A 119 -7.69 8.08 -4.29
N SER A 120 -6.71 8.65 -3.60
CA SER A 120 -6.42 8.32 -2.20
C SER A 120 -7.59 8.61 -1.23
N ASP A 121 -8.50 9.50 -1.59
CA ASP A 121 -9.65 9.85 -0.76
C ASP A 121 -10.65 8.69 -0.60
N PHE A 122 -10.59 7.66 -1.46
CA PHE A 122 -11.43 6.46 -1.32
C PHE A 122 -11.02 5.58 -0.13
N PHE A 123 -9.71 5.25 -0.02
CA PHE A 123 -9.27 4.22 0.93
C PHE A 123 -8.10 4.66 1.81
N SER A 124 -7.32 5.67 1.41
CA SER A 124 -6.13 6.13 2.14
C SER A 124 -6.03 7.66 2.20
N PRO A 125 -7.05 8.34 2.76
CA PRO A 125 -7.10 9.81 2.81
C PRO A 125 -6.14 10.43 3.83
N LYS A 126 -5.44 9.60 4.62
CA LYS A 126 -4.50 10.04 5.64
C LYS A 126 -3.10 10.18 5.07
N SER A 127 -2.50 11.34 5.23
CA SER A 127 -1.11 11.56 4.86
C SER A 127 -0.17 10.88 5.87
N TYR A 128 0.69 9.98 5.39
CA TYR A 128 1.71 9.33 6.21
C TYR A 128 2.65 10.34 6.89
N SER A 129 3.06 11.40 6.17
CA SER A 129 4.04 12.38 6.67
C SER A 129 3.46 13.36 7.69
N SER A 130 2.25 13.87 7.44
CA SER A 130 1.63 14.89 8.31
C SER A 130 0.61 14.32 9.31
N GLY A 131 0.13 13.09 9.08
CA GLY A 131 -0.97 12.46 9.82
C GLY A 131 -2.33 13.14 9.60
N LYS A 132 -2.42 14.13 8.69
CA LYS A 132 -3.69 14.79 8.38
C LYS A 132 -4.59 13.86 7.59
N VAL A 133 -5.86 13.80 7.96
CA VAL A 133 -6.90 13.05 7.28
C VAL A 133 -7.77 14.02 6.49
N LYS A 134 -8.02 13.71 5.21
CA LYS A 134 -8.90 14.49 4.33
C LYS A 134 -9.99 13.57 3.77
N THR A 135 -11.05 13.36 4.53
CA THR A 135 -12.19 12.57 4.08
C THR A 135 -13.06 13.34 3.11
N THR A 136 -13.68 12.63 2.17
CA THR A 136 -14.68 13.12 1.23
C THR A 136 -15.94 12.25 1.30
N LYS A 137 -16.95 12.56 0.50
CA LYS A 137 -18.11 11.67 0.33
C LYS A 137 -17.73 10.30 -0.27
N ASN A 138 -16.57 10.22 -0.92
CA ASN A 138 -16.06 9.00 -1.54
C ASN A 138 -15.23 8.14 -0.57
N THR A 139 -14.98 8.57 0.66
CA THR A 139 -14.15 7.82 1.60
C THR A 139 -14.89 6.60 2.15
N TYR A 140 -14.30 5.43 1.95
CA TYR A 140 -14.77 4.13 2.44
C TYR A 140 -13.95 3.63 3.62
N SER A 141 -12.66 3.97 3.66
CA SER A 141 -11.79 3.61 4.78
C SER A 141 -10.67 4.62 5.00
N ILE A 142 -9.98 4.46 6.12
CA ILE A 142 -8.81 5.24 6.51
C ILE A 142 -7.71 4.29 6.95
N HIS A 143 -6.59 4.26 6.23
CA HIS A 143 -5.40 3.58 6.69
C HIS A 143 -4.74 4.42 7.79
N GLN A 144 -4.67 3.87 9.00
CA GLN A 144 -4.22 4.61 10.18
C GLN A 144 -2.70 4.74 10.29
N PHE A 145 -1.92 3.95 9.51
CA PHE A 145 -0.46 3.92 9.57
C PHE A 145 0.08 3.73 10.99
N SER A 146 -0.52 2.80 11.74
CA SER A 146 -0.22 2.56 13.16
C SER A 146 1.22 2.17 13.41
N GLY A 147 1.83 1.44 12.46
CA GLY A 147 3.22 1.01 12.53
C GLY A 147 3.52 0.15 13.76
N THR A 148 2.58 -0.70 14.18
CA THR A 148 2.68 -1.54 15.39
C THR A 148 3.85 -2.52 15.35
N TRP A 149 4.38 -2.80 14.16
CA TRP A 149 5.55 -3.62 13.93
C TRP A 149 6.88 -2.87 14.12
N LEU A 150 6.82 -1.55 14.25
CA LEU A 150 7.99 -0.72 14.51
C LEU A 150 8.38 -0.77 16.00
N PRO A 151 9.68 -0.69 16.34
CA PRO A 151 10.10 -0.57 17.70
C PRO A 151 9.44 0.63 18.42
N TRP A 152 9.14 0.48 19.70
CA TRP A 152 8.42 1.50 20.49
C TRP A 152 9.04 2.91 20.45
N TYR A 153 10.39 2.98 20.37
CA TYR A 153 11.10 4.25 20.32
C TYR A 153 10.85 5.04 19.03
N VAL A 154 10.52 4.37 17.90
CA VAL A 154 10.15 5.02 16.65
C VAL A 154 8.86 5.84 16.81
N GLY A 155 7.94 5.36 17.63
CA GLY A 155 6.73 6.10 17.97
C GLY A 155 7.03 7.37 18.78
N MET A 156 8.02 7.33 19.65
CA MET A 156 8.50 8.51 20.41
C MET A 156 9.19 9.51 19.48
N GLU A 157 10.07 9.05 18.58
CA GLU A 157 10.71 9.89 17.59
C GLU A 157 9.71 10.63 16.70
N LYS A 158 8.67 9.93 16.22
CA LYS A 158 7.59 10.56 15.45
C LYS A 158 6.90 11.68 16.23
N LYS A 159 6.60 11.46 17.52
CA LYS A 159 5.98 12.47 18.40
C LYS A 159 6.91 13.67 18.60
N THR A 160 8.19 13.43 18.86
CA THR A 160 9.21 14.47 19.05
C THR A 160 9.40 15.29 17.76
N CYS A 161 9.50 14.64 16.60
CA CYS A 161 9.59 15.32 15.32
C CYS A 161 8.38 16.21 15.04
N LYS A 162 7.18 15.71 15.36
CA LYS A 162 5.94 16.48 15.24
C LYS A 162 5.94 17.72 16.14
N PHE A 163 6.40 17.57 17.38
CA PHE A 163 6.53 18.69 18.35
C PHE A 163 7.54 19.73 17.87
N LEU A 164 8.66 19.29 17.29
CA LEU A 164 9.72 20.17 16.78
C LEU A 164 9.46 20.67 15.34
N HIS A 165 8.32 20.36 14.74
CA HIS A 165 7.97 20.68 13.35
C HIS A 165 8.97 20.14 12.31
N ILE A 166 9.72 19.08 12.64
CA ILE A 166 10.68 18.41 11.75
C ILE A 166 9.94 17.33 10.97
N ARG A 167 10.16 17.25 9.65
CA ARG A 167 9.60 16.18 8.84
C ARG A 167 10.31 14.86 9.16
N TYR A 168 9.58 13.94 9.81
CA TYR A 168 10.12 12.64 10.22
C TYR A 168 10.71 11.82 9.06
N HIS A 169 10.16 11.97 7.87
CA HIS A 169 10.67 11.35 6.65
C HIS A 169 12.11 11.74 6.33
N ASP A 170 12.51 12.96 6.63
CA ASP A 170 13.88 13.45 6.37
C ASP A 170 14.89 12.81 7.34
N ILE A 171 14.45 12.45 8.55
CA ILE A 171 15.26 11.72 9.53
C ILE A 171 15.36 10.24 9.13
N LEU A 172 14.26 9.59 8.76
CA LEU A 172 14.28 8.20 8.30
C LEU A 172 15.22 8.02 7.11
N ASN A 173 15.17 8.91 6.12
CA ASN A 173 16.06 8.86 4.97
C ASN A 173 17.54 9.00 5.38
N ARG A 174 17.84 9.80 6.39
CA ARG A 174 19.23 9.92 6.91
C ARG A 174 19.67 8.70 7.73
N VAL A 175 18.78 8.11 8.53
CA VAL A 175 19.12 7.01 9.45
C VAL A 175 19.11 5.65 8.75
N PHE A 176 18.13 5.39 7.88
CA PHE A 176 18.01 4.10 7.20
C PHE A 176 18.83 3.99 5.91
N PHE A 177 19.21 5.09 5.29
CA PHE A 177 20.07 5.09 4.09
C PHE A 177 21.55 5.35 4.38
N THR A 178 21.93 5.77 5.58
CA THR A 178 23.33 5.76 5.98
C THR A 178 23.69 4.38 6.54
N LYS A 179 24.58 3.69 5.85
CA LYS A 179 25.10 2.32 6.05
C LYS A 179 25.66 1.98 7.46
N THR A 180 25.31 2.68 8.53
CA THR A 180 26.08 2.67 9.78
C THR A 180 25.36 2.02 10.96
N PHE A 181 24.16 1.47 10.84
CA PHE A 181 23.41 1.00 12.02
C PHE A 181 23.27 -0.52 12.15
N TRP A 182 23.91 -1.31 11.27
CA TRP A 182 23.92 -2.77 11.41
C TRP A 182 25.35 -3.30 11.28
N LYS A 183 26.11 -3.16 12.34
CA LYS A 183 27.27 -3.99 12.66
C LYS A 183 26.95 -4.79 13.91
#